data_80b813fd778074d167ff222182cede7a
#
_entry.id   80b813fd778074d167ff222182cede7a
#
_cell.length_a   1.000
_cell.length_b   1.000
_cell.length_c   1.000
_cell.angle_alpha   90.00
_cell.angle_beta   90.00
_cell.angle_gamma   90.00
#
_symmetry.space_group_name_H-M   'P 1'
#
loop_
_entity.id
_entity.type
_entity.pdbx_description
1 polymer ?
#
loop_
_entity_poly.entity_id
_entity_poly.type
_entity_poly.pdbx_seq_one_letter_code
_entity_poly.pdbx_strand_id
1 'polypeptide(L)'
;MIRQLLAALAFVSAASLAAPTLGRAQTFKVEKFDIKGEGGTDYVAVEAATGRVFVSRGTHMMVVEGATGKVLGDIPNTQGVHGAGLVTKYGHGFTTNGVDQTVTMFDLKTLDVIKQIKVGPGLDGIMYDEADDKIILTNHSRPSGTLTAIDPKTGDIVATVELEDTAPEGAASDGKGRIFVNNESKNTIQVIDAKTWKATASWPLAPCEGPTGIAYDARTNRIFSGCSKTSVIVDASTGKVVASITNGTRVDALGWDPSEKLIYIPNGGEGNVTVVHQDSADKYTVVATVPTFAGAKTITVDPKTHNAYLFQPERGPAPPTPPGAPPPAAGPGGRGRGPLGPIVAAWFIVIKH
;
A
#
# COMPACT_ATOMS: atom_id res chain seq x y z
N MET A 1 -40.01 17.98 -75.50
CA MET A 1 -39.17 18.89 -74.71
C MET A 1 -39.54 18.70 -73.23
N ILE A 2 -38.78 17.86 -72.51
CA ILE A 2 -39.03 17.55 -71.11
C ILE A 2 -37.85 18.10 -70.33
N ARG A 3 -38.11 19.11 -69.46
CA ARG A 3 -37.10 19.69 -68.55
C ARG A 3 -37.01 18.82 -67.32
N GLN A 4 -35.82 18.28 -67.07
CA GLN A 4 -35.48 17.62 -65.82
C GLN A 4 -35.02 18.69 -64.78
N LEU A 5 -35.73 18.75 -63.65
CA LEU A 5 -35.30 19.46 -62.45
C LEU A 5 -34.38 18.55 -61.62
N LEU A 6 -33.15 18.94 -61.44
CA LEU A 6 -32.24 18.39 -60.44
C LEU A 6 -32.44 19.09 -59.09
N ALA A 7 -32.91 18.34 -58.09
CA ALA A 7 -32.96 18.81 -56.70
C ALA A 7 -31.65 18.43 -56.02
N ALA A 8 -30.89 19.43 -55.57
CA ALA A 8 -29.70 19.24 -54.75
C ALA A 8 -30.12 19.12 -53.29
N LEU A 9 -29.91 17.93 -52.68
CA LEU A 9 -30.00 17.77 -51.20
C LEU A 9 -28.70 18.26 -50.56
N ALA A 10 -28.78 19.32 -49.78
CA ALA A 10 -27.69 19.73 -48.91
C ALA A 10 -27.75 18.92 -47.60
N PHE A 11 -26.75 18.09 -47.36
CA PHE A 11 -26.53 17.45 -46.05
C PHE A 11 -25.89 18.44 -45.12
N VAL A 12 -26.62 18.91 -44.10
CA VAL A 12 -26.08 19.67 -42.99
C VAL A 12 -25.60 18.66 -41.95
N SER A 13 -24.28 18.46 -41.87
CA SER A 13 -23.64 17.68 -40.79
C SER A 13 -23.65 18.51 -39.50
N ALA A 14 -24.53 18.18 -38.57
CA ALA A 14 -24.49 18.70 -37.22
C ALA A 14 -23.29 18.08 -36.46
N ALA A 15 -22.19 18.82 -36.35
CA ALA A 15 -21.11 18.48 -35.45
C ALA A 15 -21.56 18.71 -34.00
N SER A 16 -21.87 17.63 -33.28
CA SER A 16 -22.13 17.69 -31.84
C SER A 16 -20.81 18.02 -31.10
N LEU A 17 -20.64 19.26 -30.73
CA LEU A 17 -19.61 19.67 -29.76
C LEU A 17 -20.00 19.07 -28.40
N ALA A 18 -19.37 17.94 -28.02
CA ALA A 18 -19.43 17.45 -26.66
C ALA A 18 -18.71 18.48 -25.77
N ALA A 19 -19.50 19.25 -24.99
CA ALA A 19 -18.93 20.09 -23.94
C ALA A 19 -18.14 19.20 -22.98
N PRO A 20 -16.93 19.61 -22.54
CA PRO A 20 -16.23 18.91 -21.49
C PRO A 20 -17.11 18.95 -20.24
N THR A 21 -17.50 17.77 -19.74
CA THR A 21 -18.10 17.67 -18.42
C THR A 21 -17.05 18.15 -17.44
N LEU A 22 -17.25 19.33 -16.87
CA LEU A 22 -16.50 19.80 -15.72
C LEU A 22 -16.67 18.74 -14.63
N GLY A 23 -15.65 17.93 -14.42
CA GLY A 23 -15.62 16.96 -13.35
C GLY A 23 -15.94 17.69 -12.05
N ARG A 24 -16.94 17.20 -11.33
CA ARG A 24 -17.29 17.73 -10.01
C ARG A 24 -16.01 17.71 -9.18
N ALA A 25 -15.55 18.86 -8.71
CA ALA A 25 -14.38 18.94 -7.86
C ALA A 25 -14.63 18.02 -6.64
N GLN A 26 -13.85 16.96 -6.51
CA GLN A 26 -13.94 16.06 -5.38
C GLN A 26 -13.39 16.79 -4.15
N THR A 27 -14.17 16.83 -3.08
CA THR A 27 -13.77 17.45 -1.83
C THR A 27 -13.39 16.39 -0.83
N PHE A 28 -12.15 16.46 -0.34
CA PHE A 28 -11.64 15.54 0.68
C PHE A 28 -11.61 16.25 2.03
N LYS A 29 -12.18 15.62 3.05
CA LYS A 29 -12.12 16.08 4.43
C LYS A 29 -11.10 15.25 5.19
N VAL A 30 -10.19 15.91 5.92
CA VAL A 30 -9.20 15.23 6.76
C VAL A 30 -9.60 15.38 8.23
N GLU A 31 -9.72 14.25 8.91
CA GLU A 31 -9.88 14.18 10.38
C GLU A 31 -8.64 13.54 10.99
N LYS A 32 -8.25 14.01 12.17
CA LYS A 32 -7.09 13.52 12.92
C LYS A 32 -7.50 13.18 14.34
N PHE A 33 -7.15 12.00 14.79
CA PHE A 33 -7.40 11.52 16.13
C PHE A 33 -6.07 11.17 16.79
N ASP A 34 -5.82 11.73 17.98
CA ASP A 34 -4.66 11.33 18.76
C ASP A 34 -4.97 10.05 19.53
N ILE A 35 -4.56 8.92 18.96
CA ILE A 35 -4.83 7.58 19.53
C ILE A 35 -3.89 7.19 20.66
N LYS A 36 -2.97 8.10 21.04
CA LYS A 36 -2.02 7.94 22.14
C LYS A 36 -1.08 6.73 22.01
N GLY A 37 -0.38 6.41 23.07
CA GLY A 37 0.50 5.24 23.19
C GLY A 37 1.86 5.43 22.53
N GLU A 38 2.75 4.51 22.84
CA GLU A 38 4.13 4.47 22.35
C GLU A 38 4.25 3.68 21.05
N GLY A 39 5.40 3.76 20.41
CA GLY A 39 5.77 2.96 19.26
C GLY A 39 5.94 3.75 17.97
N GLY A 40 6.41 3.06 16.96
CA GLY A 40 6.70 3.61 15.64
C GLY A 40 5.48 3.70 14.73
N THR A 41 5.76 3.70 13.44
CA THR A 41 4.75 3.63 12.38
C THR A 41 5.31 2.78 11.25
N ASP A 42 4.43 2.03 10.63
CA ASP A 42 4.61 1.38 9.35
C ASP A 42 3.24 1.18 8.69
N TYR A 43 2.93 0.00 8.12
CA TYR A 43 1.68 -0.21 7.42
C TYR A 43 0.44 -0.15 8.32
N VAL A 44 -0.67 0.21 7.71
CA VAL A 44 -2.01 0.15 8.27
C VAL A 44 -2.88 -0.78 7.42
N ALA A 45 -3.79 -1.51 8.05
CA ALA A 45 -4.72 -2.41 7.36
C ALA A 45 -6.14 -2.21 7.86
N VAL A 46 -7.14 -2.24 6.96
CA VAL A 46 -8.55 -2.07 7.31
C VAL A 46 -9.31 -3.38 7.17
N GLU A 47 -10.12 -3.70 8.18
CA GLU A 47 -11.13 -4.76 8.13
C GLU A 47 -12.47 -4.14 7.69
N ALA A 48 -12.73 -4.13 6.41
CA ALA A 48 -13.91 -3.47 5.83
C ALA A 48 -15.25 -3.98 6.38
N ALA A 49 -15.31 -5.23 6.85
CA ALA A 49 -16.53 -5.82 7.44
C ALA A 49 -16.96 -5.11 8.73
N THR A 50 -16.01 -4.70 9.56
CA THR A 50 -16.24 -4.09 10.90
C THR A 50 -15.85 -2.62 10.98
N GLY A 51 -15.08 -2.11 10.02
CA GLY A 51 -14.52 -0.76 10.06
C GLY A 51 -13.34 -0.59 11.04
N ARG A 52 -12.77 -1.71 11.56
CA ARG A 52 -11.56 -1.67 12.38
C ARG A 52 -10.33 -1.43 11.54
N VAL A 53 -9.40 -0.66 12.05
CA VAL A 53 -8.11 -0.40 11.41
C VAL A 53 -7.00 -0.89 12.33
N PHE A 54 -6.11 -1.69 11.77
CA PHE A 54 -4.94 -2.26 12.43
C PHE A 54 -3.76 -1.36 12.11
N VAL A 55 -3.13 -0.82 13.16
CA VAL A 55 -2.08 0.20 13.06
C VAL A 55 -0.81 -0.35 13.67
N SER A 56 0.27 -0.44 12.88
CA SER A 56 1.55 -0.89 13.41
C SER A 56 2.16 0.14 14.35
N ARG A 57 2.63 -0.31 15.53
CA ARG A 57 3.20 0.54 16.58
C ARG A 57 4.62 0.09 16.97
N GLY A 58 5.29 -0.66 16.10
CA GLY A 58 6.66 -1.12 16.28
C GLY A 58 6.83 -2.28 17.27
N THR A 59 6.16 -2.28 18.41
CA THR A 59 6.22 -3.37 19.42
C THR A 59 4.91 -4.14 19.56
N HIS A 60 3.83 -3.59 19.02
CA HIS A 60 2.48 -4.16 19.06
C HIS A 60 1.67 -3.67 17.85
N MET A 61 0.61 -4.38 17.51
CA MET A 61 -0.38 -3.96 16.52
C MET A 61 -1.60 -3.41 17.25
N MET A 62 -1.81 -2.08 17.19
CA MET A 62 -2.97 -1.43 17.79
C MET A 62 -4.18 -1.56 16.89
N VAL A 63 -5.36 -1.76 17.46
CA VAL A 63 -6.63 -1.83 16.72
C VAL A 63 -7.51 -0.64 17.12
N VAL A 64 -7.95 0.12 16.11
CA VAL A 64 -8.79 1.31 16.31
C VAL A 64 -10.08 1.23 15.50
N GLU A 65 -11.12 1.91 15.96
CA GLU A 65 -12.33 2.16 15.17
C GLU A 65 -12.02 3.22 14.11
N GLY A 66 -12.15 2.87 12.82
CA GLY A 66 -11.79 3.73 11.71
C GLY A 66 -12.55 5.07 11.66
N ALA A 67 -13.79 5.08 12.13
CA ALA A 67 -14.64 6.28 12.11
C ALA A 67 -14.25 7.33 13.17
N THR A 68 -13.72 6.92 14.32
CA THR A 68 -13.56 7.78 15.53
C THR A 68 -12.13 7.78 16.08
N GLY A 69 -11.25 6.88 15.63
CA GLY A 69 -9.93 6.68 16.23
C GLY A 69 -9.97 6.08 17.64
N LYS A 70 -11.12 5.60 18.11
CA LYS A 70 -11.20 4.93 19.42
C LYS A 70 -10.37 3.67 19.43
N VAL A 71 -9.43 3.55 20.38
CA VAL A 71 -8.65 2.32 20.59
C VAL A 71 -9.57 1.21 21.09
N LEU A 72 -9.55 0.07 20.42
CA LEU A 72 -10.37 -1.11 20.69
C LEU A 72 -9.58 -2.23 21.36
N GLY A 73 -8.27 -2.28 21.14
CA GLY A 73 -7.38 -3.28 21.70
C GLY A 73 -6.01 -3.30 21.00
N ASP A 74 -5.20 -4.26 21.40
CA ASP A 74 -3.86 -4.47 20.86
C ASP A 74 -3.57 -5.96 20.70
N ILE A 75 -2.75 -6.28 19.68
CA ILE A 75 -2.10 -7.59 19.55
C ILE A 75 -0.67 -7.41 20.11
N PRO A 76 -0.35 -7.96 21.28
CA PRO A 76 0.95 -7.78 21.93
C PRO A 76 2.04 -8.67 21.34
N ASN A 77 3.29 -8.41 21.73
CA ASN A 77 4.45 -9.26 21.41
C ASN A 77 4.70 -9.40 19.90
N THR A 78 4.58 -8.29 19.17
CA THR A 78 4.85 -8.22 17.73
C THR A 78 6.04 -7.28 17.47
N GLN A 79 7.23 -7.65 17.98
CA GLN A 79 8.42 -6.79 17.94
C GLN A 79 8.90 -6.52 16.51
N GLY A 80 8.99 -5.24 16.17
CA GLY A 80 9.28 -4.80 14.81
C GLY A 80 8.10 -5.06 13.86
N VAL A 81 6.84 -4.90 14.35
CA VAL A 81 5.67 -5.12 13.49
C VAL A 81 5.65 -4.12 12.33
N HIS A 82 5.47 -4.65 11.12
CA HIS A 82 5.33 -3.88 9.89
C HIS A 82 3.86 -3.79 9.46
N GLY A 83 3.19 -4.89 9.17
CA GLY A 83 1.85 -4.89 8.64
C GLY A 83 0.95 -6.02 9.16
N ALA A 84 -0.31 -6.02 8.71
CA ALA A 84 -1.27 -7.08 8.99
C ALA A 84 -2.01 -7.56 7.74
N GLY A 85 -2.13 -8.89 7.61
CA GLY A 85 -3.01 -9.56 6.66
C GLY A 85 -4.25 -10.09 7.36
N LEU A 86 -5.44 -9.70 6.90
CA LEU A 86 -6.71 -9.99 7.57
C LEU A 86 -7.50 -11.03 6.77
N VAL A 87 -7.80 -12.17 7.37
CA VAL A 87 -8.47 -13.30 6.73
C VAL A 87 -9.82 -13.55 7.41
N THR A 88 -10.80 -12.74 7.08
CA THR A 88 -12.13 -12.79 7.69
C THR A 88 -12.83 -14.14 7.50
N LYS A 89 -12.53 -14.83 6.41
CA LYS A 89 -13.02 -16.16 6.08
C LYS A 89 -12.78 -17.19 7.20
N TYR A 90 -11.64 -17.09 7.88
CA TYR A 90 -11.27 -18.00 8.99
C TYR A 90 -11.32 -17.31 10.36
N GLY A 91 -11.59 -16.02 10.40
CA GLY A 91 -11.50 -15.23 11.64
C GLY A 91 -10.07 -15.04 12.12
N HIS A 92 -9.08 -15.13 11.23
CA HIS A 92 -7.66 -15.02 11.54
C HIS A 92 -7.04 -13.73 11.00
N GLY A 93 -6.14 -13.16 11.77
CA GLY A 93 -5.22 -12.11 11.33
C GLY A 93 -3.76 -12.55 11.47
N PHE A 94 -2.89 -11.92 10.70
CA PHE A 94 -1.45 -12.21 10.66
C PHE A 94 -0.68 -10.91 10.70
N THR A 95 0.42 -10.83 11.49
CA THR A 95 1.33 -9.67 11.47
C THR A 95 2.74 -10.12 11.09
N THR A 96 3.46 -9.28 10.35
CA THR A 96 4.90 -9.46 10.12
C THR A 96 5.69 -8.76 11.21
N ASN A 97 6.62 -9.46 11.88
CA ASN A 97 7.42 -8.97 13.00
C ASN A 97 8.91 -9.08 12.67
N GLY A 98 9.47 -7.99 12.11
CA GLY A 98 10.83 -8.01 11.57
C GLY A 98 11.93 -8.24 12.62
N VAL A 99 11.77 -7.71 13.85
CA VAL A 99 12.75 -7.91 14.95
C VAL A 99 12.73 -9.34 15.44
N ASP A 100 11.54 -9.90 15.67
CA ASP A 100 11.40 -11.29 16.16
C ASP A 100 11.57 -12.32 15.05
N GLN A 101 11.56 -11.90 13.78
CA GLN A 101 11.61 -12.77 12.60
C GLN A 101 10.48 -13.80 12.59
N THR A 102 9.30 -13.36 13.05
CA THR A 102 8.09 -14.18 13.18
C THR A 102 6.89 -13.54 12.50
N VAL A 103 5.92 -14.37 12.20
CA VAL A 103 4.55 -13.95 11.90
C VAL A 103 3.68 -14.32 13.11
N THR A 104 2.92 -13.38 13.63
CA THR A 104 1.93 -13.66 14.66
C THR A 104 0.58 -13.94 14.00
N MET A 105 0.06 -15.15 14.17
CA MET A 105 -1.32 -15.50 13.85
C MET A 105 -2.19 -15.21 15.06
N PHE A 106 -3.28 -14.47 14.90
CA PHE A 106 -4.19 -14.06 15.97
C PHE A 106 -5.66 -14.21 15.58
N ASP A 107 -6.53 -14.30 16.58
CA ASP A 107 -7.98 -14.32 16.39
C ASP A 107 -8.50 -12.91 16.13
N LEU A 108 -9.20 -12.69 15.01
CA LEU A 108 -9.72 -11.36 14.63
C LEU A 108 -10.78 -10.84 15.61
N LYS A 109 -11.53 -11.70 16.28
CA LYS A 109 -12.61 -11.28 17.18
C LYS A 109 -12.09 -10.89 18.56
N THR A 110 -11.21 -11.72 19.13
CA THR A 110 -10.70 -11.55 20.51
C THR A 110 -9.37 -10.79 20.55
N LEU A 111 -8.62 -10.72 19.45
CA LEU A 111 -7.26 -10.22 19.29
C LEU A 111 -6.21 -11.09 20.02
N ASP A 112 -6.60 -12.26 20.53
CA ASP A 112 -5.69 -13.18 21.19
C ASP A 112 -4.71 -13.82 20.20
N VAL A 113 -3.46 -13.97 20.61
CA VAL A 113 -2.44 -14.67 19.82
C VAL A 113 -2.74 -16.16 19.79
N ILE A 114 -2.87 -16.72 18.58
CA ILE A 114 -3.08 -18.13 18.34
C ILE A 114 -1.74 -18.86 18.30
N LYS A 115 -0.79 -18.36 17.48
CA LYS A 115 0.55 -18.91 17.38
C LYS A 115 1.57 -17.92 16.80
N GLN A 116 2.84 -18.16 17.12
CA GLN A 116 3.99 -17.49 16.52
C GLN A 116 4.62 -18.43 15.48
N ILE A 117 4.81 -17.94 14.25
CA ILE A 117 5.35 -18.70 13.13
C ILE A 117 6.74 -18.17 12.82
N LYS A 118 7.77 -18.98 12.99
CA LYS A 118 9.13 -18.60 12.63
C LYS A 118 9.28 -18.62 11.11
N VAL A 119 9.65 -17.47 10.53
CA VAL A 119 9.82 -17.33 9.07
C VAL A 119 11.26 -17.02 8.71
N GLY A 120 11.84 -15.97 9.27
CA GLY A 120 13.21 -15.56 8.97
C GLY A 120 13.41 -14.06 9.07
N PRO A 121 14.63 -13.58 8.81
CA PRO A 121 14.96 -12.17 8.93
C PRO A 121 14.30 -11.29 7.86
N GLY A 122 14.16 -10.02 8.18
CA GLY A 122 13.74 -8.97 7.25
C GLY A 122 12.30 -9.07 6.79
N LEU A 123 11.42 -9.67 7.60
CA LEU A 123 9.98 -9.64 7.37
C LEU A 123 9.49 -8.20 7.25
N ASP A 124 8.75 -7.89 6.20
CA ASP A 124 8.23 -6.56 5.91
C ASP A 124 6.78 -6.64 5.41
N GLY A 125 6.56 -6.58 4.08
CA GLY A 125 5.24 -6.56 3.49
C GLY A 125 4.40 -7.80 3.77
N ILE A 126 3.09 -7.62 3.81
CA ILE A 126 2.12 -8.69 3.99
C ILE A 126 0.83 -8.38 3.23
N MET A 127 0.28 -9.37 2.54
CA MET A 127 -1.05 -9.32 1.95
C MET A 127 -1.79 -10.65 2.09
N TYR A 128 -3.11 -10.61 2.02
CA TYR A 128 -3.92 -11.81 1.83
C TYR A 128 -4.32 -11.91 0.35
N ASP A 129 -3.91 -12.99 -0.31
CA ASP A 129 -4.41 -13.37 -1.62
C ASP A 129 -5.67 -14.22 -1.43
N GLU A 130 -6.84 -13.59 -1.61
CA GLU A 130 -8.14 -14.24 -1.42
C GLU A 130 -8.40 -15.34 -2.46
N ALA A 131 -7.90 -15.17 -3.68
CA ALA A 131 -8.15 -16.10 -4.77
C ALA A 131 -7.40 -17.42 -4.60
N ASP A 132 -6.13 -17.35 -4.24
CA ASP A 132 -5.29 -18.54 -4.00
C ASP A 132 -5.30 -18.96 -2.53
N ASP A 133 -6.04 -18.23 -1.65
CA ASP A 133 -6.21 -18.48 -0.21
C ASP A 133 -4.86 -18.61 0.50
N LYS A 134 -4.03 -17.57 0.38
CA LYS A 134 -2.68 -17.52 0.98
C LYS A 134 -2.39 -16.15 1.60
N ILE A 135 -1.71 -16.18 2.74
CA ILE A 135 -0.97 -15.02 3.23
C ILE A 135 0.37 -14.98 2.49
N ILE A 136 0.65 -13.86 1.88
CA ILE A 136 1.89 -13.60 1.14
C ILE A 136 2.72 -12.58 1.91
N LEU A 137 3.98 -12.91 2.12
CA LEU A 137 4.95 -12.09 2.84
C LEU A 137 6.11 -11.75 1.92
N THR A 138 6.68 -10.57 2.10
CA THR A 138 7.98 -10.20 1.54
C THR A 138 9.02 -10.06 2.64
N ASN A 139 10.22 -10.55 2.37
CA ASN A 139 11.34 -10.53 3.32
C ASN A 139 12.54 -9.87 2.67
N HIS A 140 13.04 -8.80 3.27
CA HIS A 140 14.35 -8.23 2.95
C HIS A 140 15.46 -9.16 3.41
N SER A 141 16.36 -9.56 2.54
CA SER A 141 17.47 -10.46 2.90
C SER A 141 18.63 -10.31 1.93
N ARG A 142 19.82 -10.73 2.37
CA ARG A 142 21.02 -10.79 1.54
C ARG A 142 21.51 -12.23 1.47
N PRO A 143 21.96 -12.69 0.31
CA PRO A 143 22.14 -11.96 -0.96
C PRO A 143 20.84 -11.70 -1.73
N SER A 144 19.71 -12.29 -1.36
CA SER A 144 18.42 -12.27 -2.06
C SER A 144 17.29 -12.23 -1.04
N GLY A 145 16.27 -11.38 -1.32
CA GLY A 145 15.01 -11.37 -0.58
C GLY A 145 14.15 -12.59 -0.93
N THR A 146 13.07 -12.78 -0.19
CA THR A 146 12.14 -13.89 -0.43
C THR A 146 10.69 -13.44 -0.41
N LEU A 147 9.85 -14.20 -1.13
CA LEU A 147 8.42 -14.25 -0.94
C LEU A 147 8.08 -15.52 -0.20
N THR A 148 7.31 -15.43 0.89
CA THR A 148 6.85 -16.59 1.67
C THR A 148 5.35 -16.66 1.63
N ALA A 149 4.79 -17.85 1.36
CA ALA A 149 3.35 -18.10 1.39
C ALA A 149 2.98 -18.96 2.60
N ILE A 150 1.92 -18.56 3.31
CA ILE A 150 1.40 -19.25 4.49
C ILE A 150 -0.06 -19.66 4.24
N ASP A 151 -0.41 -20.87 4.67
CA ASP A 151 -1.80 -21.31 4.73
C ASP A 151 -2.55 -20.52 5.82
N PRO A 152 -3.58 -19.73 5.48
CA PRO A 152 -4.24 -18.86 6.46
C PRO A 152 -5.13 -19.59 7.46
N LYS A 153 -5.43 -20.86 7.23
CA LYS A 153 -6.21 -21.69 8.15
C LYS A 153 -5.35 -22.31 9.24
N THR A 154 -4.16 -22.80 8.87
CA THR A 154 -3.27 -23.56 9.78
C THR A 154 -2.07 -22.74 10.26
N GLY A 155 -1.68 -21.70 9.51
CA GLY A 155 -0.47 -20.93 9.72
C GLY A 155 0.81 -21.69 9.31
N ASP A 156 0.69 -22.71 8.46
CA ASP A 156 1.85 -23.44 7.97
C ASP A 156 2.46 -22.76 6.75
N ILE A 157 3.80 -22.70 6.68
CA ILE A 157 4.51 -22.20 5.51
C ILE A 157 4.35 -23.24 4.39
N VAL A 158 3.79 -22.82 3.26
CA VAL A 158 3.53 -23.69 2.11
C VAL A 158 4.53 -23.51 0.98
N ALA A 159 5.18 -22.34 0.90
CA ALA A 159 6.22 -22.07 -0.09
C ALA A 159 7.13 -20.93 0.37
N THR A 160 8.37 -20.95 -0.12
CA THR A 160 9.30 -19.82 -0.06
C THR A 160 10.00 -19.72 -1.42
N VAL A 161 9.97 -18.52 -2.00
CA VAL A 161 10.51 -18.20 -3.32
C VAL A 161 11.63 -17.19 -3.16
N GLU A 162 12.80 -17.49 -3.69
CA GLU A 162 13.89 -16.53 -3.77
C GLU A 162 13.56 -15.47 -4.83
N LEU A 163 13.72 -14.20 -4.48
CA LEU A 163 13.46 -13.06 -5.36
C LEU A 163 14.77 -12.49 -5.89
N GLU A 164 14.69 -11.76 -6.99
CA GLU A 164 15.87 -11.18 -7.64
C GLU A 164 16.48 -9.99 -6.88
N ASP A 165 15.72 -9.38 -5.96
CA ASP A 165 16.13 -8.21 -5.17
C ASP A 165 16.38 -8.57 -3.71
N THR A 166 17.16 -7.73 -3.03
CA THR A 166 17.42 -7.80 -1.59
C THR A 166 16.39 -7.05 -0.75
N ALA A 167 15.57 -6.20 -1.39
CA ALA A 167 14.54 -5.38 -0.77
C ALA A 167 13.20 -5.51 -1.56
N PRO A 168 12.56 -6.69 -1.54
CA PRO A 168 11.20 -6.81 -2.06
C PRO A 168 10.21 -6.14 -1.12
N GLU A 169 9.35 -5.29 -1.67
CA GLU A 169 8.39 -4.47 -0.94
C GLU A 169 6.96 -5.01 -1.05
N GLY A 170 5.99 -4.18 -1.40
CA GLY A 170 4.60 -4.56 -1.53
C GLY A 170 4.35 -5.64 -2.58
N ALA A 171 3.32 -6.46 -2.35
CA ALA A 171 2.83 -7.45 -3.29
C ALA A 171 1.35 -7.25 -3.60
N ALA A 172 0.92 -7.65 -4.81
CA ALA A 172 -0.49 -7.67 -5.22
C ALA A 172 -0.78 -8.93 -6.05
N SER A 173 -2.01 -9.45 -5.95
CA SER A 173 -2.48 -10.60 -6.75
C SER A 173 -3.42 -10.15 -7.85
N ASP A 174 -3.39 -10.84 -9.00
CA ASP A 174 -4.39 -10.65 -10.06
C ASP A 174 -5.66 -11.50 -9.84
N GLY A 175 -5.68 -12.31 -8.80
CA GLY A 175 -6.76 -13.26 -8.54
C GLY A 175 -6.88 -14.38 -9.55
N LYS A 176 -5.86 -14.61 -10.39
CA LYS A 176 -5.81 -15.61 -11.45
C LYS A 176 -4.54 -16.46 -11.41
N GLY A 177 -3.81 -16.39 -10.29
CA GLY A 177 -2.59 -17.17 -10.03
C GLY A 177 -1.29 -16.43 -10.33
N ARG A 178 -1.31 -15.09 -10.46
CA ARG A 178 -0.07 -14.30 -10.52
C ARG A 178 0.03 -13.36 -9.33
N ILE A 179 1.19 -13.33 -8.72
CA ILE A 179 1.56 -12.39 -7.66
C ILE A 179 2.61 -11.44 -8.24
N PHE A 180 2.39 -10.14 -8.09
CA PHE A 180 3.29 -9.07 -8.51
C PHE A 180 4.00 -8.53 -7.28
N VAL A 181 5.32 -8.45 -7.30
CA VAL A 181 6.14 -7.98 -6.19
C VAL A 181 6.99 -6.80 -6.65
N ASN A 182 6.87 -5.66 -5.98
CA ASN A 182 7.78 -4.54 -6.19
C ASN A 182 9.16 -4.86 -5.62
N ASN A 183 10.20 -4.64 -6.41
CA ASN A 183 11.60 -4.79 -6.04
C ASN A 183 12.25 -3.42 -5.95
N GLU A 184 12.41 -2.88 -4.73
CA GLU A 184 12.82 -1.50 -4.48
C GLU A 184 14.19 -1.17 -5.08
N SER A 185 15.19 -2.02 -4.80
CA SER A 185 16.57 -1.72 -5.21
C SER A 185 16.81 -1.90 -6.71
N LYS A 186 15.99 -2.69 -7.38
CA LYS A 186 16.10 -2.99 -8.81
C LYS A 186 15.17 -2.20 -9.70
N ASN A 187 14.21 -1.50 -9.11
CA ASN A 187 13.19 -0.74 -9.85
C ASN A 187 12.42 -1.64 -10.84
N THR A 188 11.99 -2.82 -10.37
CA THR A 188 11.25 -3.80 -11.18
C THR A 188 10.00 -4.28 -10.46
N ILE A 189 9.05 -4.85 -11.21
CA ILE A 189 8.04 -5.78 -10.70
C ILE A 189 8.47 -7.19 -11.09
N GLN A 190 8.59 -8.08 -10.11
CA GLN A 190 8.77 -9.50 -10.35
C GLN A 190 7.42 -10.21 -10.32
N VAL A 191 7.17 -11.09 -11.29
CA VAL A 191 5.93 -11.86 -11.40
C VAL A 191 6.16 -13.27 -10.93
N ILE A 192 5.37 -13.71 -9.96
CA ILE A 192 5.42 -15.06 -9.39
C ILE A 192 4.15 -15.81 -9.80
N ASP A 193 4.30 -17.01 -10.30
CA ASP A 193 3.20 -17.95 -10.51
C ASP A 193 2.83 -18.60 -9.16
N ALA A 194 1.61 -18.36 -8.68
CA ALA A 194 1.16 -18.81 -7.35
C ALA A 194 0.88 -20.32 -7.26
N LYS A 195 0.84 -21.04 -8.39
CA LYS A 195 0.65 -22.48 -8.41
C LYS A 195 1.97 -23.24 -8.33
N THR A 196 2.97 -22.74 -9.04
CA THR A 196 4.30 -23.38 -9.14
C THR A 196 5.32 -22.76 -8.20
N TRP A 197 5.02 -21.59 -7.63
CA TRP A 197 5.90 -20.79 -6.78
C TRP A 197 7.22 -20.48 -7.47
N LYS A 198 7.15 -20.03 -8.72
CA LYS A 198 8.31 -19.66 -9.53
C LYS A 198 8.16 -18.26 -10.08
N ALA A 199 9.29 -17.55 -10.13
CA ALA A 199 9.36 -16.29 -10.88
C ALA A 199 9.22 -16.59 -12.38
N THR A 200 8.34 -15.85 -13.06
CA THR A 200 8.03 -16.02 -14.48
C THR A 200 8.43 -14.83 -15.33
N ALA A 201 8.54 -13.65 -14.73
CA ALA A 201 8.97 -12.43 -15.39
C ALA A 201 9.54 -11.42 -14.39
N SER A 202 10.31 -10.47 -14.93
CA SER A 202 10.76 -9.25 -14.26
C SER A 202 10.58 -8.07 -15.22
N TRP A 203 9.88 -7.03 -14.76
CA TRP A 203 9.47 -5.90 -15.58
C TRP A 203 10.08 -4.60 -15.07
N PRO A 204 10.86 -3.88 -15.88
CA PRO A 204 11.43 -2.60 -15.49
C PRO A 204 10.36 -1.51 -15.38
N LEU A 205 10.48 -0.65 -14.36
CA LEU A 205 9.47 0.37 -14.03
C LEU A 205 9.88 1.80 -14.39
N ALA A 206 10.95 2.02 -15.15
CA ALA A 206 11.32 3.38 -15.51
C ALA A 206 10.13 4.20 -16.03
N PRO A 207 9.91 5.45 -15.56
CA PRO A 207 10.80 6.29 -14.74
C PRO A 207 10.64 6.17 -13.20
N CYS A 208 9.93 5.18 -12.67
CA CYS A 208 9.80 4.93 -11.23
C CYS A 208 11.15 4.49 -10.64
N GLU A 209 11.52 5.08 -9.51
CA GLU A 209 12.67 4.68 -8.70
C GLU A 209 12.19 4.35 -7.27
N GLY A 210 12.67 3.23 -6.73
CA GLY A 210 12.31 2.74 -5.41
C GLY A 210 10.81 2.41 -5.30
N PRO A 211 10.28 1.43 -6.08
CA PRO A 211 8.90 1.01 -5.98
C PRO A 211 8.63 0.31 -4.65
N THR A 212 7.62 0.78 -3.91
CA THR A 212 7.22 0.24 -2.60
C THR A 212 5.77 -0.24 -2.62
N GLY A 213 4.80 0.69 -2.56
CA GLY A 213 3.37 0.36 -2.59
C GLY A 213 2.91 -0.18 -3.94
N ILE A 214 1.99 -1.14 -3.92
CA ILE A 214 1.44 -1.75 -5.15
C ILE A 214 -0.04 -2.06 -4.98
N ALA A 215 -0.82 -1.89 -6.05
CA ALA A 215 -2.19 -2.36 -6.14
C ALA A 215 -2.51 -2.84 -7.55
N TYR A 216 -3.54 -3.69 -7.67
CA TYR A 216 -3.99 -4.23 -8.95
C TYR A 216 -5.45 -3.88 -9.21
N ASP A 217 -5.74 -3.34 -10.39
CA ASP A 217 -7.10 -3.15 -10.90
C ASP A 217 -7.49 -4.27 -11.86
N ALA A 218 -8.35 -5.16 -11.41
CA ALA A 218 -8.83 -6.30 -12.19
C ALA A 218 -9.70 -5.91 -13.40
N ARG A 219 -10.34 -4.71 -13.37
CA ARG A 219 -11.25 -4.27 -14.45
C ARG A 219 -10.47 -3.84 -15.68
N THR A 220 -9.35 -3.15 -15.48
CA THR A 220 -8.53 -2.64 -16.57
C THR A 220 -7.24 -3.42 -16.77
N ASN A 221 -6.97 -4.41 -15.91
CA ASN A 221 -5.75 -5.21 -15.89
C ASN A 221 -4.51 -4.31 -15.78
N ARG A 222 -4.53 -3.39 -14.79
CA ARG A 222 -3.44 -2.45 -14.52
C ARG A 222 -2.89 -2.66 -13.13
N ILE A 223 -1.58 -2.53 -13.02
CA ILE A 223 -0.86 -2.49 -11.76
C ILE A 223 -0.48 -1.03 -11.50
N PHE A 224 -0.73 -0.56 -10.29
CA PHE A 224 -0.27 0.73 -9.80
C PHE A 224 0.92 0.51 -8.90
N SER A 225 2.08 1.07 -9.25
CA SER A 225 3.30 0.99 -8.44
C SER A 225 3.65 2.36 -7.89
N GLY A 226 3.63 2.47 -6.55
CA GLY A 226 3.92 3.69 -5.80
C GLY A 226 5.42 3.87 -5.64
N CYS A 227 5.92 5.02 -6.08
CA CYS A 227 7.34 5.36 -6.07
C CYS A 227 7.52 6.80 -5.61
N SER A 228 8.68 7.12 -5.05
CA SER A 228 9.01 8.51 -4.71
C SER A 228 9.17 9.34 -5.98
N LYS A 229 8.52 10.53 -6.01
CA LYS A 229 8.50 11.51 -7.11
C LYS A 229 7.68 11.11 -8.33
N THR A 230 7.73 9.85 -8.76
CA THR A 230 7.04 9.41 -9.98
C THR A 230 6.54 7.98 -9.81
N SER A 231 5.25 7.82 -9.54
CA SER A 231 4.56 6.53 -9.55
C SER A 231 4.19 6.14 -10.97
N VAL A 232 4.04 4.84 -11.25
CA VAL A 232 3.76 4.33 -12.59
C VAL A 232 2.58 3.38 -12.62
N ILE A 233 1.95 3.30 -13.79
CA ILE A 233 0.90 2.36 -14.12
C ILE A 233 1.45 1.38 -15.16
N VAL A 234 1.28 0.08 -14.89
CA VAL A 234 1.82 -0.99 -15.71
C VAL A 234 0.68 -1.85 -16.29
N ASP A 235 0.77 -2.18 -17.55
CA ASP A 235 -0.09 -3.19 -18.17
C ASP A 235 0.32 -4.58 -17.69
N ALA A 236 -0.55 -5.24 -16.92
CA ALA A 236 -0.26 -6.55 -16.33
C ALA A 236 -0.21 -7.71 -17.35
N SER A 237 -0.57 -7.48 -18.62
CA SER A 237 -0.38 -8.48 -19.67
C SER A 237 1.02 -8.44 -20.28
N THR A 238 1.62 -7.26 -20.34
CA THR A 238 2.86 -7.02 -21.09
C THR A 238 4.04 -6.58 -20.22
N GLY A 239 3.79 -6.12 -19.00
CA GLY A 239 4.79 -5.52 -18.12
C GLY A 239 5.24 -4.12 -18.55
N LYS A 240 4.56 -3.49 -19.51
CA LYS A 240 4.92 -2.16 -20.01
C LYS A 240 4.32 -1.07 -19.11
N VAL A 241 5.12 -0.07 -18.79
CA VAL A 241 4.63 1.18 -18.20
C VAL A 241 3.79 1.92 -19.26
N VAL A 242 2.52 2.19 -18.93
CA VAL A 242 1.55 2.84 -19.83
C VAL A 242 1.23 4.28 -19.41
N ALA A 243 1.46 4.61 -18.14
CA ALA A 243 1.30 5.98 -17.64
C ALA A 243 2.23 6.22 -16.44
N SER A 244 2.50 7.50 -16.17
CA SER A 244 3.23 7.94 -14.99
C SER A 244 2.51 9.11 -14.31
N ILE A 245 2.68 9.22 -12.99
CA ILE A 245 2.06 10.22 -12.14
C ILE A 245 3.15 10.92 -11.36
N THR A 246 3.24 12.23 -11.48
CA THR A 246 4.11 13.04 -10.61
C THR A 246 3.47 13.15 -9.23
N ASN A 247 4.20 12.78 -8.20
CA ASN A 247 3.81 12.85 -6.80
C ASN A 247 4.98 13.34 -5.94
N GLY A 248 4.82 13.34 -4.62
CA GLY A 248 5.87 13.71 -3.66
C GLY A 248 6.84 12.58 -3.35
N THR A 249 7.55 12.73 -2.24
CA THR A 249 8.66 11.85 -1.83
C THR A 249 8.29 10.98 -0.62
N ARG A 250 9.10 9.93 -0.35
CA ARG A 250 8.92 8.99 0.75
C ARG A 250 7.55 8.30 0.69
N VAL A 251 7.21 7.82 -0.48
CA VAL A 251 6.07 6.91 -0.69
C VAL A 251 6.46 5.52 -0.20
N ASP A 252 5.58 4.85 0.57
CA ASP A 252 5.86 3.54 1.15
C ASP A 252 4.68 2.57 1.06
N ALA A 253 3.54 3.06 0.61
CA ALA A 253 2.37 2.28 0.27
C ALA A 253 1.58 2.98 -0.84
N LEU A 254 0.52 2.33 -1.31
CA LEU A 254 -0.43 2.88 -2.26
C LEU A 254 -1.82 2.33 -1.92
N GLY A 255 -2.82 3.22 -1.88
CA GLY A 255 -4.22 2.85 -1.70
C GLY A 255 -4.97 2.86 -3.03
N TRP A 256 -5.87 1.89 -3.23
CA TRP A 256 -6.75 1.81 -4.40
C TRP A 256 -8.19 1.65 -3.97
N ASP A 257 -9.07 2.53 -4.45
CA ASP A 257 -10.52 2.40 -4.35
C ASP A 257 -11.10 2.03 -5.73
N PRO A 258 -11.47 0.77 -5.95
CA PRO A 258 -11.94 0.33 -7.26
C PRO A 258 -13.33 0.89 -7.63
N SER A 259 -14.17 1.25 -6.67
CA SER A 259 -15.50 1.77 -6.94
C SER A 259 -15.48 3.24 -7.35
N GLU A 260 -14.68 4.04 -6.65
CA GLU A 260 -14.48 5.45 -6.95
C GLU A 260 -13.39 5.69 -8.01
N LYS A 261 -12.64 4.64 -8.39
CA LYS A 261 -11.49 4.67 -9.30
C LYS A 261 -10.40 5.65 -8.83
N LEU A 262 -10.15 5.68 -7.53
CA LEU A 262 -9.18 6.58 -6.91
C LEU A 262 -7.94 5.84 -6.44
N ILE A 263 -6.78 6.35 -6.84
CA ILE A 263 -5.47 5.94 -6.34
C ILE A 263 -5.02 6.99 -5.33
N TYR A 264 -4.59 6.54 -4.15
CA TYR A 264 -4.07 7.39 -3.09
C TYR A 264 -2.58 7.12 -2.91
N ILE A 265 -1.75 8.14 -3.13
CA ILE A 265 -0.28 8.05 -3.03
C ILE A 265 0.18 8.92 -1.86
N PRO A 266 0.56 8.32 -0.71
CA PRO A 266 0.98 9.07 0.46
C PRO A 266 2.42 9.58 0.29
N ASN A 267 2.58 10.89 0.31
CA ASN A 267 3.86 11.58 0.18
C ASN A 267 4.37 11.96 1.58
N GLY A 268 5.03 11.01 2.23
CA GLY A 268 5.51 11.19 3.61
C GLY A 268 6.54 12.30 3.78
N GLY A 269 7.25 12.68 2.71
CA GLY A 269 8.19 13.80 2.72
C GLY A 269 7.50 15.14 2.85
N GLU A 270 6.43 15.34 2.10
CA GLU A 270 5.65 16.58 2.02
C GLU A 270 4.48 16.62 3.01
N GLY A 271 4.10 15.48 3.59
CA GLY A 271 2.97 15.39 4.52
C GLY A 271 1.61 15.58 3.82
N ASN A 272 1.45 15.01 2.64
CA ASN A 272 0.20 15.04 1.89
C ASN A 272 -0.05 13.73 1.16
N VAL A 273 -1.23 13.59 0.56
CA VAL A 273 -1.59 12.47 -0.32
C VAL A 273 -1.96 13.02 -1.69
N THR A 274 -1.30 12.53 -2.74
CA THR A 274 -1.72 12.76 -4.11
C THR A 274 -2.87 11.81 -4.43
N VAL A 275 -4.03 12.35 -4.78
CA VAL A 275 -5.21 11.57 -5.17
C VAL A 275 -5.38 11.64 -6.67
N VAL A 276 -5.49 10.49 -7.31
CA VAL A 276 -5.51 10.34 -8.76
C VAL A 276 -6.75 9.56 -9.18
N HIS A 277 -7.51 10.10 -10.12
CA HIS A 277 -8.63 9.40 -10.73
C HIS A 277 -8.19 8.65 -11.98
N GLN A 278 -8.62 7.39 -12.10
CA GLN A 278 -8.47 6.58 -13.30
C GLN A 278 -9.60 6.91 -14.29
N ASP A 279 -9.34 7.75 -15.28
CA ASP A 279 -10.32 8.14 -16.31
C ASP A 279 -10.59 6.97 -17.28
N SER A 280 -9.53 6.25 -17.61
CA SER A 280 -9.57 5.02 -18.44
C SER A 280 -8.38 4.13 -18.06
N ALA A 281 -8.24 2.98 -18.73
CA ALA A 281 -7.12 2.07 -18.49
C ALA A 281 -5.74 2.75 -18.56
N ASP A 282 -5.58 3.73 -19.46
CA ASP A 282 -4.29 4.37 -19.73
C ASP A 282 -4.30 5.90 -19.54
N LYS A 283 -5.38 6.43 -18.94
CA LYS A 283 -5.50 7.86 -18.66
C LYS A 283 -5.83 8.12 -17.20
N TYR A 284 -5.05 9.00 -16.58
CA TYR A 284 -5.10 9.30 -15.14
C TYR A 284 -5.02 10.80 -14.92
N THR A 285 -5.83 11.31 -14.00
CA THR A 285 -5.87 12.73 -13.66
C THR A 285 -5.65 12.92 -12.15
N VAL A 286 -4.66 13.73 -11.77
CA VAL A 286 -4.52 14.17 -10.37
C VAL A 286 -5.71 15.07 -10.04
N VAL A 287 -6.56 14.64 -9.11
CA VAL A 287 -7.79 15.35 -8.73
C VAL A 287 -7.65 16.14 -7.43
N ALA A 288 -6.68 15.77 -6.58
CA ALA A 288 -6.39 16.50 -5.35
C ALA A 288 -4.96 16.24 -4.84
N THR A 289 -4.46 17.17 -4.05
CA THR A 289 -3.35 17.00 -3.12
C THR A 289 -3.88 17.29 -1.72
N VAL A 290 -4.06 16.25 -0.91
CA VAL A 290 -4.74 16.33 0.38
C VAL A 290 -3.71 16.46 1.49
N PRO A 291 -3.66 17.58 2.25
CA PRO A 291 -2.71 17.74 3.36
C PRO A 291 -2.98 16.72 4.48
N THR A 292 -1.93 16.08 4.97
CA THR A 292 -2.00 15.11 6.07
C THR A 292 -1.02 15.46 7.20
N PHE A 293 0.07 14.68 7.33
CA PHE A 293 1.12 14.91 8.33
C PHE A 293 2.48 14.43 7.77
N ALA A 294 3.51 15.25 7.96
CA ALA A 294 4.87 14.87 7.52
C ALA A 294 5.32 13.56 8.17
N GLY A 295 5.75 12.62 7.35
CA GLY A 295 6.12 11.27 7.77
C GLY A 295 5.03 10.22 7.53
N ALA A 296 3.75 10.59 7.35
CA ALA A 296 2.68 9.65 6.99
C ALA A 296 2.91 9.14 5.56
N LYS A 297 3.53 7.97 5.45
CA LYS A 297 4.05 7.40 4.20
C LYS A 297 3.30 6.14 3.74
N THR A 298 2.48 5.56 4.63
CA THR A 298 1.70 4.36 4.38
C THR A 298 0.20 4.65 4.48
N ILE A 299 -0.62 3.92 3.74
CA ILE A 299 -2.06 4.17 3.60
C ILE A 299 -2.81 2.87 3.32
N THR A 300 -4.03 2.78 3.80
CA THR A 300 -5.01 1.77 3.37
C THR A 300 -6.34 2.44 3.06
N VAL A 301 -7.13 1.83 2.18
CA VAL A 301 -8.46 2.33 1.78
C VAL A 301 -9.52 1.31 2.15
N ASP A 302 -10.58 1.76 2.79
CA ASP A 302 -11.75 0.94 3.06
C ASP A 302 -12.69 0.95 1.84
N PRO A 303 -12.84 -0.17 1.13
CA PRO A 303 -13.68 -0.24 -0.07
C PRO A 303 -15.19 -0.09 0.23
N LYS A 304 -15.60 -0.14 1.51
CA LYS A 304 -16.99 -0.01 1.93
C LYS A 304 -17.39 1.43 2.24
N THR A 305 -16.50 2.18 2.90
CA THR A 305 -16.75 3.57 3.31
C THR A 305 -16.05 4.59 2.43
N HIS A 306 -15.14 4.13 1.56
CA HIS A 306 -14.27 4.95 0.71
C HIS A 306 -13.31 5.86 1.49
N ASN A 307 -13.17 5.63 2.79
CA ASN A 307 -12.21 6.35 3.62
C ASN A 307 -10.80 5.80 3.43
N ALA A 308 -9.82 6.69 3.40
CA ALA A 308 -8.42 6.31 3.45
C ALA A 308 -7.84 6.61 4.83
N TYR A 309 -7.02 5.68 5.33
CA TYR A 309 -6.45 5.73 6.67
C TYR A 309 -4.93 5.74 6.64
N LEU A 310 -4.32 6.65 7.42
CA LEU A 310 -2.89 6.75 7.62
C LEU A 310 -2.61 6.86 9.13
N PHE A 311 -1.35 6.62 9.48
CA PHE A 311 -0.90 6.83 10.84
C PHE A 311 0.50 7.46 10.86
N GLN A 312 0.73 8.41 11.79
CA GLN A 312 2.04 8.99 12.01
C GLN A 312 2.19 9.49 13.45
N PRO A 313 3.20 9.02 14.23
CA PRO A 313 3.53 9.62 15.51
C PRO A 313 4.24 10.95 15.28
N GLU A 314 3.78 11.97 15.97
CA GLU A 314 4.47 13.24 16.13
C GLU A 314 5.49 13.14 17.25
N ARG A 315 6.70 13.60 17.01
CA ARG A 315 7.78 13.53 17.98
C ARG A 315 8.24 14.92 18.41
N GLY A 316 8.49 15.07 19.68
CA GLY A 316 9.17 16.22 20.24
C GLY A 316 10.64 16.29 19.82
N PRO A 317 11.37 17.31 20.28
CA PRO A 317 12.79 17.45 19.99
C PRO A 317 13.59 16.21 20.41
N ALA A 318 14.52 15.80 19.55
CA ALA A 318 15.44 14.74 19.91
C ALA A 318 16.32 15.17 21.10
N PRO A 319 16.63 14.25 22.02
CA PRO A 319 17.58 14.56 23.11
C PRO A 319 18.94 14.95 22.52
N PRO A 320 19.68 15.86 23.13
CA PRO A 320 21.01 16.24 22.67
C PRO A 320 21.93 15.02 22.65
N THR A 321 22.66 14.87 21.54
CA THR A 321 23.67 13.80 21.43
C THR A 321 24.79 14.06 22.43
N PRO A 322 25.13 13.10 23.30
CA PRO A 322 26.25 13.27 24.24
C PRO A 322 27.54 13.59 23.50
N PRO A 323 28.39 14.48 24.00
CA PRO A 323 29.70 14.74 23.43
C PRO A 323 30.51 13.44 23.27
N GLY A 324 31.05 13.18 22.10
CA GLY A 324 31.84 11.99 21.81
C GLY A 324 31.03 10.70 21.52
N ALA A 325 29.70 10.75 21.43
CA ALA A 325 28.92 9.61 21.01
C ALA A 325 29.28 9.21 19.57
N PRO A 326 29.44 7.91 19.29
CA PRO A 326 29.67 7.45 17.92
C PRO A 326 28.45 7.83 17.04
N PRO A 327 28.66 8.06 15.73
CA PRO A 327 27.55 8.31 14.83
C PRO A 327 26.55 7.15 14.89
N PRO A 328 25.24 7.42 14.76
CA PRO A 328 24.23 6.39 14.79
C PRO A 328 24.53 5.30 13.76
N ALA A 329 24.39 4.03 14.16
CA ALA A 329 24.53 2.92 13.24
C ALA A 329 23.55 3.09 12.06
N ALA A 330 24.03 2.85 10.85
CA ALA A 330 23.18 2.85 9.67
C ALA A 330 22.12 1.74 9.82
N GLY A 331 20.85 2.11 9.90
CA GLY A 331 19.73 1.18 9.82
C GLY A 331 19.57 0.60 8.40
N PRO A 332 18.68 -0.35 8.19
CA PRO A 332 18.28 -0.80 6.86
C PRO A 332 17.89 0.44 6.01
N GLY A 333 18.52 0.62 4.85
CA GLY A 333 18.37 1.83 4.03
C GLY A 333 19.49 2.88 4.20
N GLY A 334 20.59 2.61 4.93
CA GLY A 334 21.86 3.35 4.86
C GLY A 334 21.90 4.71 5.55
N ARG A 335 20.83 5.18 6.21
CA ARG A 335 20.83 6.42 6.99
C ARG A 335 20.73 6.11 8.48
N GLY A 336 21.80 6.34 9.20
CA GLY A 336 21.79 6.30 10.66
C GLY A 336 20.76 7.32 11.19
N ARG A 337 19.70 6.84 11.84
CA ARG A 337 18.76 7.72 12.53
C ARG A 337 19.33 7.99 13.92
N GLY A 338 19.60 9.25 14.23
CA GLY A 338 19.92 9.68 15.60
C GLY A 338 18.79 9.34 16.57
N PRO A 339 19.00 9.55 17.88
CA PRO A 339 17.96 9.31 18.89
C PRO A 339 16.70 10.07 18.52
N LEU A 340 15.57 9.36 18.50
CA LEU A 340 14.27 9.96 18.23
C LEU A 340 13.77 10.68 19.48
N GLY A 341 13.14 11.84 19.31
CA GLY A 341 12.44 12.53 20.40
C GLY A 341 11.23 11.72 20.90
N PRO A 342 10.72 12.06 22.11
CA PRO A 342 9.55 11.41 22.66
C PRO A 342 8.33 11.61 21.75
N ILE A 343 7.42 10.65 21.73
CA ILE A 343 6.13 10.80 21.04
C ILE A 343 5.29 11.79 21.87
N VAL A 344 4.87 12.89 21.22
CA VAL A 344 4.01 13.93 21.83
C VAL A 344 2.55 13.77 21.40
N ALA A 345 2.32 13.16 20.25
CA ALA A 345 0.99 12.76 19.77
C ALA A 345 1.11 11.58 18.81
N ALA A 346 0.04 10.81 18.68
CA ALA A 346 -0.03 9.65 17.77
C ALA A 346 -1.23 9.83 16.83
N TRP A 347 -0.98 10.44 15.67
CA TRP A 347 -2.05 10.87 14.76
C TRP A 347 -2.54 9.72 13.88
N PHE A 348 -3.76 9.26 14.16
CA PHE A 348 -4.55 8.45 13.25
C PHE A 348 -5.32 9.41 12.33
N ILE A 349 -5.10 9.31 11.03
CA ILE A 349 -5.55 10.27 10.03
C ILE A 349 -6.56 9.58 9.13
N VAL A 350 -7.72 10.21 8.95
CA VAL A 350 -8.82 9.73 8.11
C VAL A 350 -9.07 10.74 7.01
N ILE A 351 -8.94 10.32 5.77
CA ILE A 351 -9.37 11.08 4.60
C ILE A 351 -10.75 10.56 4.21
N LYS A 352 -11.75 11.43 4.31
CA LYS A 352 -13.13 11.16 3.91
C LYS A 352 -13.41 11.82 2.56
N HIS A 353 -14.13 11.10 1.73
CA HIS A 353 -14.47 11.52 0.37
C HIS A 353 -15.99 11.74 0.20
#